data_dbf7e7f30584b6ac5011e301c29ec8c4
#
_entry.id   dbf7e7f30584b6ac5011e301c29ec8c4
#
_cell.length_a   1.000
_cell.length_b   1.000
_cell.length_c   1.000
_cell.angle_alpha   90.00
_cell.angle_beta   90.00
_cell.angle_gamma   90.00
#
_symmetry.space_group_name_H-M   'P 1'
#
loop_
_entity.id
_entity.type
_entity.pdbx_description
1 polymer ?
#
loop_
_entity_poly.entity_id
_entity_poly.type
_entity_poly.pdbx_seq_one_letter_code
_entity_poly.pdbx_strand_id
1 'polypeptide(L)'
;MAVLMGLLWPLERLNNAVLAVGRVIAVAALAVMVCLILGQVFFRYVLNDAPNWTEEGARFGMLWMTGLMAPLAFRQGGFVAIDMLERALPKIGATLLSLALLCISFWVLIIAWDKGLNNHVDSLTGRGCSSSLRWPFGIEVGKCGPKFANQYQYAALWVGINLLILVNVELILRNLITLMGGADRLTDLRGEDMAGAD
;
A
#
# COMPACT_ATOMS: atom_id res chain seq x y z
N MET A 1 24.20 -5.59 -17.57
CA MET A 1 23.37 -4.45 -17.99
C MET A 1 22.14 -4.90 -18.78
N ALA A 2 22.26 -5.55 -19.95
CA ALA A 2 21.08 -5.94 -20.74
C ALA A 2 20.08 -6.85 -20.01
N VAL A 3 20.56 -7.80 -19.22
CA VAL A 3 19.71 -8.74 -18.45
C VAL A 3 18.94 -8.00 -17.33
N LEU A 4 19.60 -7.07 -16.63
CA LEU A 4 18.96 -6.28 -15.56
C LEU A 4 17.88 -5.34 -16.13
N MET A 5 18.14 -4.71 -17.28
CA MET A 5 17.13 -3.90 -17.97
C MET A 5 15.96 -4.73 -18.49
N GLY A 6 16.25 -5.95 -19.02
CA GLY A 6 15.20 -6.86 -19.47
C GLY A 6 14.29 -7.35 -18.36
N LEU A 7 14.79 -7.43 -17.13
CA LEU A 7 14.01 -7.80 -15.95
C LEU A 7 13.26 -6.60 -15.34
N LEU A 8 13.84 -5.42 -15.43
CA LEU A 8 13.26 -4.18 -14.89
C LEU A 8 12.03 -3.75 -15.69
N TRP A 9 12.05 -3.85 -17.03
CA TRP A 9 10.97 -3.40 -17.89
C TRP A 9 9.59 -4.04 -17.61
N PRO A 10 9.46 -5.39 -17.52
CA PRO A 10 8.17 -6.00 -17.18
C PRO A 10 7.73 -5.71 -15.75
N LEU A 11 8.68 -5.63 -14.80
CA LEU A 11 8.39 -5.32 -13.40
C LEU A 11 7.86 -3.90 -13.24
N GLU A 12 8.48 -2.93 -13.90
CA GLU A 12 8.04 -1.53 -13.93
C GLU A 12 6.64 -1.40 -14.52
N ARG A 13 6.36 -2.09 -15.63
CA ARG A 13 5.05 -2.07 -16.27
C ARG A 13 3.96 -2.69 -15.41
N LEU A 14 4.30 -3.80 -14.73
CA LEU A 14 3.40 -4.43 -13.75
C LEU A 14 3.11 -3.48 -12.58
N ASN A 15 4.16 -2.90 -11.98
CA ASN A 15 4.01 -1.98 -10.86
C ASN A 15 3.20 -0.74 -11.26
N ASN A 16 3.45 -0.15 -12.43
CA ASN A 16 2.70 1.00 -12.93
C ASN A 16 1.20 0.67 -13.05
N ALA A 17 0.86 -0.48 -13.64
CA ALA A 17 -0.53 -0.87 -13.80
C ALA A 17 -1.21 -1.15 -12.45
N VAL A 18 -0.56 -1.90 -11.56
CA VAL A 18 -1.12 -2.27 -10.27
C VAL A 18 -1.26 -1.06 -9.35
N LEU A 19 -0.26 -0.17 -9.30
CA LEU A 19 -0.30 1.04 -8.49
C LEU A 19 -1.30 2.07 -9.03
N ALA A 20 -1.46 2.18 -10.35
CA ALA A 20 -2.50 3.04 -10.94
C ALA A 20 -3.91 2.58 -10.53
N VAL A 21 -4.19 1.28 -10.64
CA VAL A 21 -5.46 0.71 -10.15
C VAL A 21 -5.60 0.89 -8.64
N GLY A 22 -4.54 0.63 -7.88
CA GLY A 22 -4.51 0.84 -6.43
C GLY A 22 -4.84 2.28 -6.04
N ARG A 23 -4.32 3.28 -6.76
CA ARG A 23 -4.60 4.70 -6.55
C ARG A 23 -6.08 5.02 -6.75
N VAL A 24 -6.69 4.54 -7.83
CA VAL A 24 -8.12 4.77 -8.10
C VAL A 24 -8.99 4.16 -7.00
N ILE A 25 -8.70 2.92 -6.59
CA ILE A 25 -9.43 2.25 -5.50
C ILE A 25 -9.24 2.99 -4.17
N ALA A 26 -8.03 3.46 -3.87
CA ALA A 26 -7.73 4.19 -2.64
C ALA A 26 -8.46 5.55 -2.58
N VAL A 27 -8.52 6.29 -3.70
CA VAL A 27 -9.28 7.54 -3.79
C VAL A 27 -10.77 7.29 -3.61
N ALA A 28 -11.31 6.24 -4.24
CA ALA A 28 -12.70 5.86 -4.07
C ALA A 28 -12.99 5.44 -2.60
N ALA A 29 -12.10 4.68 -1.97
CA ALA A 29 -12.22 4.29 -0.56
C ALA A 29 -12.19 5.52 0.35
N LEU A 30 -11.34 6.50 0.08
CA LEU A 30 -11.29 7.77 0.80
C LEU A 30 -12.62 8.53 0.67
N ALA A 31 -13.15 8.65 -0.54
CA ALA A 31 -14.43 9.32 -0.77
C ALA A 31 -15.58 8.65 0.01
N VAL A 32 -15.66 7.33 -0.04
CA VAL A 32 -16.65 6.54 0.72
C VAL A 32 -16.46 6.74 2.24
N MET A 33 -15.21 6.70 2.73
CA MET A 33 -14.91 6.93 4.14
C MET A 33 -15.38 8.32 4.61
N VAL A 34 -15.11 9.37 3.83
CA VAL A 34 -15.56 10.74 4.14
C VAL A 34 -17.08 10.81 4.18
N CYS A 35 -17.79 10.21 3.19
CA CYS A 35 -19.24 10.15 3.18
C CYS A 35 -19.81 9.41 4.41
N LEU A 36 -19.19 8.31 4.82
CA LEU A 36 -19.60 7.56 6.01
C LEU A 36 -19.43 8.39 7.29
N ILE A 37 -18.29 9.09 7.43
CA ILE A 37 -18.02 9.93 8.61
C ILE A 37 -19.00 11.12 8.66
N LEU A 38 -19.21 11.81 7.54
CA LEU A 38 -20.17 12.93 7.47
C LEU A 38 -21.59 12.45 7.77
N GLY A 39 -21.99 11.31 7.21
CA GLY A 39 -23.27 10.67 7.50
C GLY A 39 -23.40 10.32 9.00
N GLN A 40 -22.35 9.76 9.60
CA GLN A 40 -22.34 9.44 11.04
C GLN A 40 -22.51 10.68 11.91
N VAL A 41 -21.85 11.79 11.55
CA VAL A 41 -21.98 13.08 12.25
C VAL A 41 -23.43 13.58 12.18
N PHE A 42 -24.03 13.53 10.97
CA PHE A 42 -25.42 13.92 10.79
C PHE A 42 -26.37 13.06 11.62
N PHE A 43 -26.28 11.74 11.58
CA PHE A 43 -27.11 10.83 12.37
C PHE A 43 -26.94 11.08 13.88
N ARG A 44 -25.71 11.34 14.33
CA ARG A 44 -25.42 11.56 15.75
C ARG A 44 -25.98 12.87 16.27
N TYR A 45 -25.87 13.97 15.51
CA TYR A 45 -26.24 15.30 16.01
C TYR A 45 -27.66 15.75 15.62
N VAL A 46 -28.22 15.21 14.52
CA VAL A 46 -29.57 15.58 14.04
C VAL A 46 -30.61 14.54 14.50
N LEU A 47 -30.30 13.26 14.33
CA LEU A 47 -31.25 12.17 14.64
C LEU A 47 -31.02 11.56 16.04
N ASN A 48 -29.94 11.92 16.73
CA ASN A 48 -29.54 11.38 18.06
C ASN A 48 -29.41 9.85 18.09
N ASP A 49 -29.26 9.21 16.93
CA ASP A 49 -29.08 7.77 16.75
C ASP A 49 -27.91 7.50 15.79
N ALA A 50 -26.74 7.22 16.35
CA ALA A 50 -25.53 6.98 15.57
C ALA A 50 -25.38 5.46 15.26
N PRO A 51 -25.43 5.06 13.99
CA PRO A 51 -25.25 3.67 13.62
C PRO A 51 -23.80 3.23 13.81
N ASN A 52 -23.57 2.16 14.59
CA ASN A 52 -22.22 1.66 14.91
C ASN A 52 -21.47 1.08 13.67
N TRP A 53 -22.17 0.67 12.63
CA TRP A 53 -21.56 0.12 11.42
C TRP A 53 -20.78 1.15 10.60
N THR A 54 -21.10 2.43 10.71
CA THR A 54 -20.40 3.51 9.97
C THR A 54 -18.96 3.67 10.43
N GLU A 55 -18.70 3.53 11.73
CA GLU A 55 -17.35 3.59 12.28
C GLU A 55 -16.49 2.39 11.83
N GLU A 56 -17.05 1.18 11.87
CA GLU A 56 -16.34 0.00 11.36
C GLU A 56 -16.09 0.08 9.85
N GLY A 57 -17.04 0.60 9.08
CA GLY A 57 -16.89 0.85 7.65
C GLY A 57 -15.80 1.87 7.33
N ALA A 58 -15.71 2.96 8.10
CA ALA A 58 -14.66 3.95 7.96
C ALA A 58 -13.26 3.37 8.27
N ARG A 59 -13.13 2.56 9.33
CA ARG A 59 -11.87 1.85 9.66
C ARG A 59 -11.46 0.88 8.54
N PHE A 60 -12.41 0.16 7.96
CA PHE A 60 -12.15 -0.71 6.83
C PHE A 60 -11.60 0.06 5.63
N GLY A 61 -12.24 1.17 5.26
CA GLY A 61 -11.78 2.05 4.19
C GLY A 61 -10.37 2.60 4.45
N MET A 62 -10.07 3.01 5.69
CA MET A 62 -8.76 3.52 6.09
C MET A 62 -7.65 2.47 5.91
N LEU A 63 -7.88 1.22 6.31
CA LEU A 63 -6.90 0.14 6.17
C LEU A 63 -6.60 -0.17 4.71
N TRP A 64 -7.63 -0.26 3.86
CA TRP A 64 -7.45 -0.50 2.44
C TRP A 64 -6.77 0.66 1.73
N MET A 65 -7.17 1.90 2.04
CA MET A 65 -6.51 3.09 1.51
C MET A 65 -5.00 3.09 1.85
N THR A 66 -4.67 2.84 3.13
CA THR A 66 -3.28 2.81 3.57
C THR A 66 -2.48 1.68 2.91
N GLY A 67 -3.06 0.47 2.84
CA GLY A 67 -2.41 -0.69 2.22
C GLY A 67 -2.10 -0.49 0.73
N LEU A 68 -2.96 0.23 0.00
CA LEU A 68 -2.78 0.49 -1.42
C LEU A 68 -1.90 1.72 -1.70
N MET A 69 -1.95 2.75 -0.85
CA MET A 69 -1.18 3.99 -1.07
C MET A 69 0.25 3.92 -0.53
N ALA A 70 0.53 3.11 0.50
CA ALA A 70 1.87 2.96 1.05
C ALA A 70 2.92 2.52 0.01
N PRO A 71 2.67 1.53 -0.88
CA PRO A 71 3.60 1.16 -1.93
C PRO A 71 3.86 2.28 -2.94
N LEU A 72 2.84 3.06 -3.29
CA LEU A 72 2.96 4.20 -4.18
C LEU A 72 3.84 5.30 -3.57
N ALA A 73 3.56 5.67 -2.31
CA ALA A 73 4.36 6.65 -1.58
C ALA A 73 5.82 6.19 -1.43
N PHE A 74 6.04 4.91 -1.16
CA PHE A 74 7.38 4.32 -1.07
C PHE A 74 8.14 4.43 -2.40
N ARG A 75 7.48 4.17 -3.53
CA ARG A 75 8.06 4.26 -4.87
C ARG A 75 8.44 5.69 -5.27
N GLN A 76 7.64 6.67 -4.86
CA GLN A 76 7.86 8.10 -5.17
C GLN A 76 8.93 8.76 -4.30
N GLY A 77 9.63 8.01 -3.46
CA GLY A 77 10.64 8.55 -2.56
C GLY A 77 10.04 9.19 -1.30
N GLY A 78 9.07 8.53 -0.68
CA GLY A 78 8.40 9.01 0.54
C GLY A 78 9.29 9.21 1.78
N PHE A 79 10.59 9.01 1.62
CA PHE A 79 11.60 9.24 2.66
C PHE A 79 12.31 10.58 2.46
N VAL A 80 11.58 11.69 2.59
CA VAL A 80 12.12 13.05 2.46
C VAL A 80 13.40 13.26 3.31
N ALA A 81 13.46 12.65 4.49
CA ALA A 81 14.64 12.72 5.34
C ALA A 81 15.88 12.04 4.71
N ILE A 82 15.68 10.98 3.95
CA ILE A 82 16.77 10.28 3.25
C ILE A 82 17.22 11.09 2.03
N ASP A 83 16.29 11.68 1.29
CA ASP A 83 16.60 12.58 0.16
C ASP A 83 17.46 13.77 0.57
N MET A 84 17.23 14.33 1.77
CA MET A 84 18.08 15.40 2.30
C MET A 84 19.49 14.92 2.62
N LEU A 85 19.63 13.72 3.16
CA LEU A 85 20.93 13.13 3.48
C LEU A 85 21.69 12.72 2.19
N GLU A 86 20.99 12.21 1.19
CA GLU A 86 21.56 11.91 -0.13
C GLU A 86 22.16 13.15 -0.82
N ARG A 87 21.52 14.31 -0.67
CA ARG A 87 22.04 15.57 -1.22
C ARG A 87 23.31 16.08 -0.53
N ALA A 88 23.55 15.66 0.71
CA ALA A 88 24.76 16.04 1.47
C ALA A 88 25.95 15.12 1.21
N LEU A 89 25.73 13.92 0.62
CA LEU A 89 26.79 12.94 0.34
C LEU A 89 27.24 12.99 -1.13
N PRO A 90 28.49 12.55 -1.43
CA PRO A 90 28.92 12.33 -2.80
C PRO A 90 28.05 11.27 -3.47
N LYS A 91 27.80 11.38 -4.79
CA LYS A 91 26.86 10.53 -5.55
C LYS A 91 26.97 9.02 -5.27
N ILE A 92 28.20 8.51 -5.15
CA ILE A 92 28.47 7.09 -4.87
C ILE A 92 28.02 6.72 -3.44
N GLY A 93 28.32 7.59 -2.46
CA GLY A 93 27.94 7.37 -1.07
C GLY A 93 26.41 7.43 -0.88
N ALA A 94 25.75 8.34 -1.54
CA ALA A 94 24.30 8.46 -1.56
C ALA A 94 23.63 7.18 -2.08
N THR A 95 24.07 6.69 -3.26
CA THR A 95 23.48 5.46 -3.85
C THR A 95 23.77 4.21 -3.01
N LEU A 96 24.94 4.14 -2.36
CA LEU A 96 25.28 3.02 -1.47
C LEU A 96 24.40 3.05 -0.20
N LEU A 97 24.15 4.22 0.35
CA LEU A 97 23.28 4.41 1.50
C LEU A 97 21.84 4.01 1.17
N SER A 98 21.29 4.50 0.04
CA SER A 98 19.97 4.11 -0.45
C SER A 98 19.86 2.59 -0.61
N LEU A 99 20.86 1.96 -1.22
CA LEU A 99 20.87 0.51 -1.42
C LEU A 99 20.84 -0.23 -0.08
N ALA A 100 21.65 0.20 0.91
CA ALA A 100 21.68 -0.41 2.23
C ALA A 100 20.32 -0.30 2.93
N LEU A 101 19.67 0.88 2.86
CA LEU A 101 18.35 1.10 3.44
C LEU A 101 17.26 0.26 2.75
N LEU A 102 17.32 0.14 1.42
CA LEU A 102 16.40 -0.72 0.68
C LEU A 102 16.59 -2.20 1.02
N CYS A 103 17.83 -2.67 1.23
CA CYS A 103 18.09 -4.04 1.67
C CYS A 103 17.54 -4.30 3.08
N ILE A 104 17.72 -3.35 4.01
CA ILE A 104 17.14 -3.45 5.37
C ILE A 104 15.61 -3.47 5.29
N SER A 105 15.04 -2.58 4.49
CA SER A 105 13.60 -2.52 4.25
C SER A 105 13.06 -3.84 3.68
N PHE A 106 13.77 -4.42 2.71
CA PHE A 106 13.41 -5.71 2.13
C PHE A 106 13.45 -6.84 3.16
N TRP A 107 14.47 -6.87 4.01
CA TRP A 107 14.58 -7.84 5.09
C TRP A 107 13.39 -7.74 6.07
N VAL A 108 13.04 -6.53 6.48
CA VAL A 108 11.89 -6.28 7.36
C VAL A 108 10.58 -6.71 6.70
N LEU A 109 10.41 -6.44 5.40
CA LEU A 109 9.20 -6.85 4.66
C LEU A 109 9.08 -8.37 4.54
N ILE A 110 10.19 -9.11 4.36
CA ILE A 110 10.17 -10.58 4.36
C ILE A 110 9.77 -11.12 5.72
N ILE A 111 10.31 -10.56 6.81
CA ILE A 111 9.93 -10.96 8.17
C ILE A 111 8.44 -10.64 8.42
N ALA A 112 7.97 -9.47 7.98
CA ALA A 112 6.57 -9.09 8.10
C ALA A 112 5.66 -10.01 7.29
N TRP A 113 6.09 -10.44 6.10
CA TRP A 113 5.37 -11.40 5.27
C TRP A 113 5.29 -12.79 5.94
N ASP A 114 6.41 -13.32 6.43
CA ASP A 114 6.46 -14.62 7.10
C ASP A 114 5.64 -14.64 8.41
N LYS A 115 5.84 -13.65 9.27
CA LYS A 115 5.12 -13.54 10.55
C LYS A 115 3.66 -13.16 10.36
N GLY A 116 3.37 -12.30 9.39
CA GLY A 116 2.02 -11.87 9.06
C GLY A 116 1.16 -13.00 8.51
N LEU A 117 1.71 -13.93 7.71
CA LEU A 117 0.98 -15.05 7.11
C LEU A 117 0.87 -16.27 8.03
N ASN A 118 1.95 -16.63 8.71
CA ASN A 118 2.02 -17.95 9.37
C ASN A 118 1.64 -17.94 10.85
N ASN A 119 1.82 -16.83 11.60
CA ASN A 119 1.75 -16.91 13.06
C ASN A 119 0.86 -15.87 13.77
N HIS A 120 0.54 -14.74 13.16
CA HIS A 120 -0.15 -13.65 13.87
C HIS A 120 -1.35 -13.06 13.15
N VAL A 121 -1.45 -13.26 11.84
CA VAL A 121 -2.62 -12.87 11.05
C VAL A 121 -3.48 -14.09 10.80
N ASP A 122 -3.95 -14.70 11.86
CA ASP A 122 -5.07 -15.66 11.89
C ASP A 122 -6.36 -15.12 11.23
N SER A 123 -6.27 -13.91 10.79
CA SER A 123 -7.26 -13.10 10.12
C SER A 123 -7.66 -13.62 8.74
N LEU A 124 -6.73 -14.24 8.00
CA LEU A 124 -7.05 -14.95 6.76
C LEU A 124 -7.70 -16.31 7.03
N THR A 125 -7.52 -16.88 8.23
CA THR A 125 -8.13 -18.16 8.63
C THR A 125 -9.49 -18.03 9.31
N GLY A 126 -10.02 -16.80 9.45
CA GLY A 126 -11.41 -16.58 9.83
C GLY A 126 -11.69 -16.57 11.32
N ARG A 127 -10.75 -16.13 12.16
CA ARG A 127 -11.03 -15.84 13.56
C ARG A 127 -11.55 -14.40 13.71
N GLY A 128 -12.83 -14.28 14.02
CA GLY A 128 -13.48 -13.03 14.33
C GLY A 128 -14.38 -12.47 13.24
N CYS A 129 -15.58 -12.16 13.66
CA CYS A 129 -16.60 -11.49 12.86
C CYS A 129 -16.76 -10.06 13.37
N SER A 130 -17.06 -9.13 12.47
CA SER A 130 -17.39 -7.75 12.81
C SER A 130 -18.55 -7.69 13.81
N SER A 131 -18.51 -6.76 14.73
CA SER A 131 -19.57 -6.59 15.72
C SER A 131 -20.81 -5.96 15.12
N SER A 132 -20.68 -5.01 14.20
CA SER A 132 -21.79 -4.21 13.68
C SER A 132 -21.90 -4.21 12.16
N LEU A 133 -20.80 -4.45 11.41
CA LEU A 133 -20.80 -4.42 9.96
C LEU A 133 -21.43 -5.71 9.41
N ARG A 134 -22.50 -5.56 8.61
CA ARG A 134 -23.21 -6.65 7.94
C ARG A 134 -23.17 -6.47 6.43
N TRP A 135 -23.22 -7.57 5.71
CA TRP A 135 -23.37 -7.52 4.25
C TRP A 135 -24.70 -6.88 3.87
N PRO A 136 -24.70 -5.98 2.86
CA PRO A 136 -25.95 -5.45 2.32
C PRO A 136 -26.81 -6.58 1.76
N PHE A 137 -28.11 -6.48 1.90
CA PHE A 137 -29.09 -7.47 1.45
C PHE A 137 -29.11 -8.81 2.23
N GLY A 138 -28.44 -8.92 3.39
CA GLY A 138 -28.48 -10.14 4.21
C GLY A 138 -27.75 -11.33 3.59
N ILE A 139 -26.83 -11.10 2.65
CA ILE A 139 -26.06 -12.16 1.99
C ILE A 139 -25.15 -12.83 3.03
N GLU A 140 -25.29 -14.13 3.19
CA GLU A 140 -24.42 -14.92 4.05
C GLU A 140 -23.14 -15.30 3.30
N VAL A 141 -22.00 -14.72 3.71
CA VAL A 141 -20.69 -14.99 3.11
C VAL A 141 -19.75 -15.62 4.14
N GLY A 142 -19.45 -16.90 3.97
CA GLY A 142 -18.47 -17.61 4.77
C GLY A 142 -18.93 -17.97 6.17
N LYS A 143 -17.98 -18.12 7.11
CA LYS A 143 -18.22 -18.63 8.47
C LYS A 143 -18.95 -17.66 9.42
N CYS A 144 -19.07 -16.37 9.04
CA CYS A 144 -19.68 -15.33 9.87
C CYS A 144 -21.16 -15.07 9.57
N GLY A 145 -21.79 -15.81 8.66
CA GLY A 145 -23.17 -15.58 8.23
C GLY A 145 -23.34 -14.17 7.63
N PRO A 146 -24.34 -13.39 8.07
CA PRO A 146 -24.58 -12.05 7.53
C PRO A 146 -23.58 -11.00 8.03
N LYS A 147 -22.69 -11.34 8.98
CA LYS A 147 -21.67 -10.42 9.51
C LYS A 147 -20.42 -10.40 8.63
N PHE A 148 -19.79 -9.25 8.55
CA PHE A 148 -18.55 -9.07 7.82
C PHE A 148 -17.40 -9.76 8.57
N ALA A 149 -16.60 -10.56 7.87
CA ALA A 149 -15.47 -11.24 8.50
C ALA A 149 -14.27 -10.28 8.60
N ASN A 150 -13.61 -10.23 9.76
CA ASN A 150 -12.42 -9.38 9.99
C ASN A 150 -11.25 -9.73 9.06
N GLN A 151 -11.24 -10.94 8.49
CA GLN A 151 -10.25 -11.36 7.49
C GLN A 151 -10.10 -10.36 6.32
N TYR A 152 -11.17 -9.69 5.90
CA TYR A 152 -11.10 -8.69 4.82
C TYR A 152 -10.42 -7.40 5.24
N GLN A 153 -10.46 -7.03 6.51
CA GLN A 153 -9.71 -5.87 7.04
C GLN A 153 -8.21 -6.14 7.02
N TYR A 154 -7.82 -7.32 7.44
CA TYR A 154 -6.41 -7.71 7.50
C TYR A 154 -5.83 -8.09 6.13
N ALA A 155 -6.68 -8.51 5.19
CA ALA A 155 -6.28 -8.74 3.80
C ALA A 155 -5.66 -7.48 3.17
N ALA A 156 -6.10 -6.28 3.57
CA ALA A 156 -5.49 -5.02 3.15
C ALA A 156 -3.99 -4.92 3.50
N LEU A 157 -3.62 -5.35 4.70
CA LEU A 157 -2.22 -5.39 5.14
C LEU A 157 -1.41 -6.39 4.31
N TRP A 158 -1.96 -7.58 4.08
CA TRP A 158 -1.31 -8.60 3.26
C TRP A 158 -1.09 -8.14 1.82
N VAL A 159 -2.09 -7.54 1.19
CA VAL A 159 -1.96 -6.96 -0.15
C VAL A 159 -0.92 -5.84 -0.15
N GLY A 160 -0.96 -4.94 0.84
CA GLY A 160 0.00 -3.85 0.99
C GLY A 160 1.45 -4.34 1.11
N ILE A 161 1.71 -5.36 1.93
CA ILE A 161 3.06 -5.95 2.08
C ILE A 161 3.55 -6.56 0.76
N ASN A 162 2.71 -7.32 0.05
CA ASN A 162 3.10 -7.89 -1.24
C ASN A 162 3.44 -6.81 -2.27
N LEU A 163 2.65 -5.74 -2.33
CA LEU A 163 2.93 -4.60 -3.22
C LEU A 163 4.20 -3.87 -2.82
N LEU A 164 4.44 -3.68 -1.51
CA LEU A 164 5.69 -3.08 -1.01
C LEU A 164 6.92 -3.92 -1.37
N ILE A 165 6.83 -5.26 -1.29
CA ILE A 165 7.92 -6.15 -1.71
C ILE A 165 8.20 -5.97 -3.21
N LEU A 166 7.17 -5.94 -4.06
CA LEU A 166 7.33 -5.73 -5.51
C LEU A 166 8.00 -4.39 -5.83
N VAL A 167 7.55 -3.32 -5.18
CA VAL A 167 8.14 -1.97 -5.35
C VAL A 167 9.58 -1.93 -4.82
N ASN A 168 9.84 -2.56 -3.69
CA ASN A 168 11.19 -2.59 -3.11
C ASN A 168 12.19 -3.31 -4.02
N VAL A 169 11.79 -4.43 -4.62
CA VAL A 169 12.63 -5.15 -5.61
C VAL A 169 12.90 -4.25 -6.83
N GLU A 170 11.89 -3.52 -7.34
CA GLU A 170 12.09 -2.56 -8.43
C GLU A 170 13.12 -1.50 -8.07
N LEU A 171 13.01 -0.89 -6.88
CA LEU A 171 13.92 0.16 -6.40
C LEU A 171 15.35 -0.36 -6.18
N ILE A 172 15.52 -1.58 -5.66
CA ILE A 172 16.84 -2.22 -5.55
C ILE A 172 17.48 -2.40 -6.93
N LEU A 173 16.73 -2.89 -7.91
CA LEU A 173 17.21 -3.06 -9.28
C LEU A 173 17.59 -1.71 -9.93
N ARG A 174 16.81 -0.66 -9.71
CA ARG A 174 17.10 0.69 -10.20
C ARG A 174 18.39 1.24 -9.59
N ASN A 175 18.57 1.12 -8.26
CA ASN A 175 19.79 1.54 -7.58
C ASN A 175 21.02 0.78 -8.06
N LEU A 176 20.89 -0.53 -8.30
CA LEU A 176 21.98 -1.35 -8.82
C LEU A 176 22.40 -0.91 -10.23
N ILE A 177 21.43 -0.60 -11.11
CA ILE A 177 21.70 -0.07 -12.45
C ILE A 177 22.38 1.31 -12.38
N THR A 178 21.95 2.15 -11.44
CA THR A 178 22.59 3.47 -11.21
C THR A 178 24.03 3.32 -10.77
N LEU A 179 24.36 2.39 -9.86
CA LEU A 179 25.74 2.09 -9.47
C LEU A 179 26.61 1.59 -10.63
N MET A 180 26.01 0.87 -11.59
CA MET A 180 26.71 0.40 -12.78
C MET A 180 26.84 1.47 -13.89
N GLY A 181 26.44 2.72 -13.62
CA GLY A 181 26.56 3.85 -14.56
C GLY A 181 25.43 3.92 -15.59
N GLY A 182 24.31 3.29 -15.35
CA GLY A 182 23.13 3.29 -16.23
C GLY A 182 22.04 4.30 -15.87
N ALA A 183 22.34 5.31 -15.06
CA ALA A 183 21.39 6.30 -14.57
C ALA A 183 20.59 7.02 -15.69
N ASP A 184 21.26 7.35 -16.80
CA ASP A 184 20.67 8.10 -17.93
C ASP A 184 19.58 7.31 -18.70
N ARG A 185 19.44 6.01 -18.42
CA ARG A 185 18.50 5.11 -19.09
C ARG A 185 17.27 4.77 -18.24
N LEU A 186 17.23 5.28 -17.01
CA LEU A 186 16.13 5.04 -16.08
C LEU A 186 15.05 6.11 -16.22
N THR A 187 13.80 5.69 -16.27
CA THR A 187 12.63 6.59 -16.27
C THR A 187 12.54 7.32 -14.92
N ASP A 188 12.27 8.62 -14.93
CA ASP A 188 12.09 9.41 -13.72
C ASP A 188 10.70 9.14 -13.12
N LEU A 189 10.67 8.46 -11.98
CA LEU A 189 9.43 8.08 -11.28
C LEU A 189 8.67 9.29 -10.70
N ARG A 190 9.35 10.42 -10.51
CA ARG A 190 8.72 11.65 -9.97
C ARG A 190 7.96 12.46 -11.03
N GLY A 191 8.32 12.31 -12.31
CA GLY A 191 7.74 13.10 -13.40
C GLY A 191 6.45 12.54 -14.00
N GLU A 192 6.28 11.23 -14.01
CA GLU A 192 5.15 10.58 -14.71
C GLU A 192 3.78 10.82 -14.06
N ASP A 193 3.73 10.99 -12.72
CA ASP A 193 2.45 11.17 -12.01
C ASP A 193 1.93 12.62 -12.01
N MET A 194 2.78 13.60 -12.29
CA MET A 194 2.36 15.01 -12.42
C MET A 194 1.75 15.31 -13.79
N ALA A 195 2.10 14.56 -14.81
CA ALA A 195 1.57 14.71 -16.17
C ALA A 195 0.16 14.12 -16.38
N GLY A 196 -0.38 13.39 -15.42
CA GLY A 196 -1.72 12.79 -15.46
C GLY A 196 -2.77 13.49 -14.59
N ALA A 197 -2.45 14.69 -14.07
CA ALA A 197 -3.32 15.46 -13.18
C ALA A 197 -3.92 16.71 -13.82
N ASP A 198 -3.68 16.93 -15.14
CA ASP A 198 -4.28 18.01 -15.94
C ASP A 198 -5.56 17.55 -16.64
#